data_f283e62b753c54d014f4506c4664f122
#
_entry.id   f283e62b753c54d014f4506c4664f122
#
_cell.length_a   1.000
_cell.length_b   1.000
_cell.length_c   1.000
_cell.angle_alpha   90.00
_cell.angle_beta   90.00
_cell.angle_gamma   90.00
#
_symmetry.space_group_name_H-M   'P 1'
#
loop_
_entity.id
_entity.type
_entity.pdbx_description
1 polymer ?
#
loop_
_entity_poly.entity_id
_entity_poly.type
_entity_poly.pdbx_seq_one_letter_code
_entity_poly.pdbx_strand_id
1 'polypeptide(L)'
;MLLPFVASCDNDNGGNEPGGSVEVTLPSMDFGQTMSRIQEIEADRGFTVTQTDGKHLTAVKTENGSEVKYVYAFDPVTDEYRYAKATYADAKGWTLVTKYLEKSAQMVKLGEANDVILYGVGLPFIAINKQKNELFVFNKSLSAMSWGRMNNLEDSNAAGLIVPYLGKYAPLELMQLFEQYHGNTLNVTLSKPENGVYVYDVAANTKGYTRIKYWFDTATKSMLEEAAVFFDPEKRPTTAEVEKYMTYLGMTYTSQNDPSDGSNIYFNYEEKYVAYLLMNKPEGNAQNFQPMIQFTFDDLTSQLPPLTVNFPEPITEFGEMTLDEAVEQYRSKDYFLNTADDGFGGALGIKVVTNSPDFPEILLMEDSGKYIAAVLIPNDVKALRSPGVQSWLTAHEYTYDENSILPTYRRSDGKVMAQFDLNGDFTGVPALAFQPNE
;
A
#
# COMPACT_ATOMS: atom_id res chain seq x y z
N MET A 1 21.54 -20.40 -11.71
CA MET A 1 21.41 -21.66 -12.42
C MET A 1 20.55 -22.57 -11.56
N LEU A 2 19.22 -22.48 -11.68
CA LEU A 2 18.26 -23.32 -10.96
C LEU A 2 17.99 -24.53 -11.85
N LEU A 3 18.31 -25.71 -11.34
CA LEU A 3 18.05 -26.98 -12.00
C LEU A 3 16.55 -27.15 -12.25
N PRO A 4 16.12 -27.73 -13.37
CA PRO A 4 14.72 -28.05 -13.58
C PRO A 4 14.28 -29.04 -12.50
N PHE A 5 13.22 -28.72 -11.78
CA PHE A 5 12.62 -29.61 -10.80
C PHE A 5 11.95 -30.77 -11.52
N VAL A 6 12.70 -31.82 -11.75
CA VAL A 6 12.18 -33.13 -12.08
C VAL A 6 12.18 -33.94 -10.80
N ALA A 7 11.02 -34.13 -10.20
CA ALA A 7 10.90 -34.95 -9.01
C ALA A 7 10.27 -36.30 -9.37
N SER A 8 11.03 -37.36 -9.15
CA SER A 8 10.55 -38.75 -9.22
C SER A 8 9.89 -39.10 -7.89
N CYS A 9 8.63 -39.48 -7.91
CA CYS A 9 7.98 -40.09 -6.76
C CYS A 9 8.28 -41.59 -6.76
N ASP A 10 9.24 -42.04 -5.96
CA ASP A 10 9.41 -43.46 -5.66
C ASP A 10 8.21 -43.98 -4.85
N ASN A 11 7.54 -44.97 -5.39
CA ASN A 11 6.40 -45.63 -4.78
C ASN A 11 6.90 -46.73 -3.87
N ASP A 12 7.29 -46.44 -2.61
CA ASP A 12 7.59 -47.45 -1.60
C ASP A 12 6.27 -48.10 -1.09
N ASN A 13 5.72 -49.00 -1.91
CA ASN A 13 4.80 -50.00 -1.40
C ASN A 13 5.13 -51.32 -2.12
N GLY A 14 5.62 -52.29 -1.35
CA GLY A 14 6.03 -53.62 -1.79
C GLY A 14 4.92 -54.38 -2.50
N GLY A 15 4.88 -54.22 -3.80
CA GLY A 15 4.11 -55.00 -4.72
C GLY A 15 4.78 -54.88 -6.10
N ASN A 16 5.22 -55.99 -6.66
CA ASN A 16 5.85 -56.10 -7.98
C ASN A 16 4.97 -55.55 -9.12
N GLU A 17 4.98 -54.24 -9.33
CA GLU A 17 4.60 -53.64 -10.59
C GLU A 17 5.80 -52.85 -11.15
N PRO A 18 6.03 -52.87 -12.49
CA PRO A 18 7.11 -52.09 -13.08
C PRO A 18 6.81 -50.61 -12.87
N GLY A 19 7.33 -50.03 -11.75
CA GLY A 19 7.15 -48.66 -11.35
C GLY A 19 7.92 -47.73 -12.27
N GLY A 20 7.28 -47.25 -13.31
CA GLY A 20 7.72 -46.03 -13.97
C GLY A 20 7.54 -44.87 -12.98
N SER A 21 8.62 -44.12 -12.70
CA SER A 21 8.53 -42.85 -11.95
C SER A 21 7.53 -41.95 -12.66
N VAL A 22 6.48 -41.55 -11.92
CA VAL A 22 5.48 -40.62 -12.46
C VAL A 22 6.06 -39.24 -12.37
N GLU A 23 6.46 -38.70 -13.50
CA GLU A 23 6.94 -37.33 -13.59
C GLU A 23 5.77 -36.35 -13.45
N VAL A 24 5.86 -35.41 -12.54
CA VAL A 24 4.92 -34.27 -12.37
C VAL A 24 5.69 -33.02 -12.64
N THR A 25 5.24 -32.25 -13.63
CA THR A 25 5.79 -30.92 -13.89
C THR A 25 4.87 -29.84 -13.31
N LEU A 26 5.48 -28.75 -12.82
CA LEU A 26 4.80 -27.52 -12.41
C LEU A 26 5.16 -26.42 -13.41
N PRO A 27 4.35 -25.33 -13.51
CA PRO A 27 4.75 -24.15 -14.27
C PRO A 27 6.13 -23.65 -13.87
N SER A 28 6.86 -23.04 -14.81
CA SER A 28 8.14 -22.41 -14.48
C SER A 28 7.98 -21.41 -13.33
N MET A 29 8.97 -21.37 -12.45
CA MET A 29 9.05 -20.41 -11.33
C MET A 29 10.09 -19.31 -11.59
N ASP A 30 10.55 -19.17 -12.83
CA ASP A 30 11.51 -18.14 -13.23
C ASP A 30 10.80 -16.80 -13.47
N PHE A 31 10.29 -16.23 -12.39
CA PHE A 31 9.58 -14.95 -12.42
C PHE A 31 10.47 -13.79 -12.88
N GLY A 32 9.86 -12.77 -13.47
CA GLY A 32 10.55 -11.61 -14.01
C GLY A 32 11.16 -11.83 -15.40
N GLN A 33 11.04 -13.05 -15.95
CA GLN A 33 11.50 -13.33 -17.31
C GLN A 33 10.53 -12.78 -18.36
N THR A 34 11.05 -12.51 -19.56
CA THR A 34 10.24 -12.09 -20.69
C THR A 34 9.39 -13.25 -21.24
N MET A 35 8.35 -12.91 -21.99
CA MET A 35 7.48 -13.91 -22.65
C MET A 35 8.28 -14.85 -23.55
N SER A 36 9.23 -14.35 -24.34
CA SER A 36 10.08 -15.18 -25.21
C SER A 36 10.91 -16.18 -24.41
N ARG A 37 11.43 -15.78 -23.26
CA ARG A 37 12.22 -16.66 -22.41
C ARG A 37 11.38 -17.78 -21.79
N ILE A 38 10.18 -17.49 -21.32
CA ILE A 38 9.25 -18.51 -20.81
C ILE A 38 8.82 -19.45 -21.94
N GLN A 39 8.61 -18.94 -23.16
CA GLN A 39 8.31 -19.76 -24.33
C GLN A 39 9.43 -20.78 -24.63
N GLU A 40 10.69 -20.36 -24.58
CA GLU A 40 11.85 -21.25 -24.74
C GLU A 40 11.89 -22.32 -23.65
N ILE A 41 11.75 -21.91 -22.38
CA ILE A 41 11.77 -22.82 -21.23
C ILE A 41 10.70 -23.92 -21.37
N GLU A 42 9.47 -23.55 -21.72
CA GLU A 42 8.38 -24.52 -21.82
C GLU A 42 8.50 -25.39 -23.08
N ALA A 43 9.02 -24.85 -24.18
CA ALA A 43 9.31 -25.63 -25.37
C ALA A 43 10.39 -26.71 -25.10
N ASP A 44 11.45 -26.35 -24.39
CA ASP A 44 12.52 -27.29 -23.99
C ASP A 44 11.99 -28.40 -23.05
N ARG A 45 10.93 -28.14 -22.30
CA ARG A 45 10.21 -29.10 -21.44
C ARG A 45 9.19 -29.93 -22.21
N GLY A 46 9.09 -29.74 -23.52
CA GLY A 46 8.23 -30.51 -24.43
C GLY A 46 6.77 -30.03 -24.47
N PHE A 47 6.50 -28.79 -24.04
CA PHE A 47 5.18 -28.18 -24.21
C PHE A 47 5.02 -27.58 -25.61
N THR A 48 3.82 -27.68 -26.16
CA THR A 48 3.41 -26.86 -27.30
C THR A 48 2.99 -25.48 -26.76
N VAL A 49 3.71 -24.46 -27.21
CA VAL A 49 3.53 -23.09 -26.67
C VAL A 49 2.90 -22.21 -27.73
N THR A 50 1.88 -21.46 -27.32
CA THR A 50 1.14 -20.51 -28.17
C THR A 50 0.96 -19.19 -27.41
N GLN A 51 1.30 -18.10 -28.06
CA GLN A 51 0.96 -16.79 -27.55
C GLN A 51 -0.55 -16.56 -27.73
N THR A 52 -1.28 -16.38 -26.62
CA THR A 52 -2.74 -16.24 -26.65
C THR A 52 -3.14 -14.78 -26.96
N ASP A 53 -2.39 -13.84 -26.40
CA ASP A 53 -2.51 -12.40 -26.64
C ASP A 53 -1.18 -11.70 -26.27
N GLY A 54 -1.17 -10.36 -26.26
CA GLY A 54 0.04 -9.60 -25.92
C GLY A 54 0.54 -9.78 -24.48
N LYS A 55 -0.22 -10.45 -23.60
CA LYS A 55 0.08 -10.58 -22.15
C LYS A 55 -0.04 -12.00 -21.62
N HIS A 56 -0.46 -12.94 -22.42
CA HIS A 56 -0.63 -14.34 -22.01
C HIS A 56 0.02 -15.31 -22.99
N LEU A 57 0.63 -16.35 -22.42
CA LEU A 57 1.23 -17.46 -23.14
C LEU A 57 0.60 -18.75 -22.62
N THR A 58 0.13 -19.59 -23.54
CA THR A 58 -0.45 -20.90 -23.22
C THR A 58 0.55 -21.99 -23.60
N ALA A 59 0.85 -22.87 -22.66
CA ALA A 59 1.67 -24.08 -22.86
C ALA A 59 0.83 -25.31 -22.56
N VAL A 60 0.80 -26.28 -23.50
CA VAL A 60 0.01 -27.51 -23.40
C VAL A 60 0.88 -28.72 -23.64
N LYS A 61 0.73 -29.78 -22.83
CA LYS A 61 1.41 -31.03 -22.96
C LYS A 61 0.49 -32.18 -22.52
N THR A 62 0.62 -33.34 -23.12
CA THR A 62 0.04 -34.59 -22.57
C THR A 62 1.07 -35.24 -21.66
N GLU A 63 0.76 -35.35 -20.39
CA GLU A 63 1.62 -35.92 -19.36
C GLU A 63 0.89 -37.06 -18.65
N ASN A 64 1.50 -38.25 -18.59
CA ASN A 64 0.89 -39.44 -18.02
C ASN A 64 -0.50 -39.80 -18.60
N GLY A 65 -0.75 -39.44 -19.86
CA GLY A 65 -2.03 -39.65 -20.55
C GLY A 65 -3.11 -38.63 -20.21
N SER A 66 -2.78 -37.57 -19.47
CA SER A 66 -3.65 -36.44 -19.14
C SER A 66 -3.13 -35.15 -19.79
N GLU A 67 -4.02 -34.28 -20.26
CA GLU A 67 -3.63 -32.99 -20.76
C GLU A 67 -3.36 -32.05 -19.56
N VAL A 68 -2.21 -31.40 -19.60
CA VAL A 68 -1.80 -30.35 -18.68
C VAL A 68 -1.67 -29.07 -19.47
N LYS A 69 -2.35 -28.01 -18.97
CA LYS A 69 -2.34 -26.70 -19.59
C LYS A 69 -1.86 -25.65 -18.58
N TYR A 70 -0.87 -24.88 -18.97
CA TYR A 70 -0.42 -23.70 -18.25
C TYR A 70 -0.80 -22.44 -19.00
N VAL A 71 -1.24 -21.43 -18.26
CA VAL A 71 -1.45 -20.08 -18.77
C VAL A 71 -0.55 -19.15 -17.97
N TYR A 72 0.47 -18.63 -18.61
CA TYR A 72 1.41 -17.65 -18.08
C TYR A 72 0.89 -16.25 -18.29
N ALA A 73 0.94 -15.42 -17.27
CA ALA A 73 0.52 -14.02 -17.33
C ALA A 73 1.72 -13.09 -17.08
N PHE A 74 1.79 -12.04 -17.89
CA PHE A 74 2.85 -11.05 -17.88
C PHE A 74 2.28 -9.68 -17.47
N ASP A 75 3.09 -8.94 -16.74
CA ASP A 75 2.77 -7.57 -16.35
C ASP A 75 2.51 -6.71 -17.60
N PRO A 76 1.37 -6.02 -17.69
CA PRO A 76 1.03 -5.22 -18.87
C PRO A 76 1.95 -3.99 -19.10
N VAL A 77 2.71 -3.58 -18.08
CA VAL A 77 3.61 -2.42 -18.13
C VAL A 77 5.06 -2.85 -18.35
N THR A 78 5.56 -3.81 -17.55
CA THR A 78 6.98 -4.22 -17.60
C THR A 78 7.25 -5.41 -18.51
N ASP A 79 6.21 -6.12 -18.97
CA ASP A 79 6.30 -7.33 -19.80
C ASP A 79 6.99 -8.52 -19.12
N GLU A 80 7.05 -8.50 -17.78
CA GLU A 80 7.69 -9.54 -16.98
C GLU A 80 6.68 -10.60 -16.54
N TYR A 81 7.11 -11.87 -16.55
CA TYR A 81 6.33 -12.98 -16.02
C TYR A 81 6.01 -12.81 -14.54
N ARG A 82 4.74 -12.87 -14.18
CA ARG A 82 4.24 -12.63 -12.81
C ARG A 82 3.60 -13.83 -12.16
N TYR A 83 2.73 -14.55 -12.88
CA TYR A 83 2.09 -15.76 -12.36
C TYR A 83 1.74 -16.73 -13.49
N ALA A 84 1.52 -17.99 -13.12
CA ALA A 84 0.92 -18.97 -14.01
C ALA A 84 -0.23 -19.69 -13.35
N LYS A 85 -1.23 -20.05 -14.16
CA LYS A 85 -2.32 -20.94 -13.79
C LYS A 85 -2.15 -22.27 -14.50
N ALA A 86 -2.17 -23.37 -13.74
CA ALA A 86 -2.19 -24.73 -14.27
C ALA A 86 -3.57 -25.35 -14.12
N THR A 87 -4.02 -26.03 -15.17
CA THR A 87 -5.24 -26.84 -15.16
C THR A 87 -4.91 -28.25 -15.65
N TYR A 88 -5.57 -29.24 -15.06
CA TYR A 88 -5.41 -30.66 -15.36
C TYR A 88 -6.74 -31.19 -15.89
N ALA A 89 -6.74 -31.80 -17.07
CA ALA A 89 -7.97 -32.17 -17.77
C ALA A 89 -8.77 -33.27 -17.05
N ASP A 90 -8.11 -34.07 -16.22
CA ASP A 90 -8.77 -35.16 -15.51
C ASP A 90 -8.36 -35.28 -14.03
N ALA A 91 -9.15 -36.05 -13.27
CA ALA A 91 -8.92 -36.26 -11.84
C ALA A 91 -7.59 -37.00 -11.55
N LYS A 92 -7.03 -37.73 -12.51
CA LYS A 92 -5.76 -38.45 -12.33
C LYS A 92 -4.59 -37.48 -12.30
N GLY A 93 -4.51 -36.55 -13.27
CA GLY A 93 -3.48 -35.51 -13.31
C GLY A 93 -3.55 -34.64 -12.07
N TRP A 94 -4.75 -34.24 -11.67
CA TRP A 94 -4.97 -33.48 -10.46
C TRP A 94 -4.48 -34.19 -9.18
N THR A 95 -4.81 -35.49 -9.04
CA THR A 95 -4.38 -36.28 -7.89
C THR A 95 -2.86 -36.44 -7.83
N LEU A 96 -2.20 -36.55 -8.97
CA LEU A 96 -0.74 -36.68 -9.04
C LEU A 96 -0.06 -35.41 -8.54
N VAL A 97 -0.50 -34.21 -9.00
CA VAL A 97 0.11 -32.95 -8.60
C VAL A 97 -0.14 -32.63 -7.12
N THR A 98 -1.33 -32.91 -6.60
CA THR A 98 -1.62 -32.68 -5.19
C THR A 98 -0.79 -33.59 -4.29
N LYS A 99 -0.67 -34.88 -4.60
CA LYS A 99 0.22 -35.80 -3.88
C LYS A 99 1.69 -35.39 -3.96
N TYR A 100 2.14 -34.86 -5.10
CA TYR A 100 3.50 -34.34 -5.25
C TYR A 100 3.74 -33.18 -4.29
N LEU A 101 2.83 -32.21 -4.26
CA LEU A 101 2.96 -31.04 -3.36
C LEU A 101 2.95 -31.44 -1.89
N GLU A 102 2.11 -32.40 -1.49
CA GLU A 102 2.03 -32.90 -0.11
C GLU A 102 3.30 -33.63 0.35
N LYS A 103 3.95 -34.36 -0.57
CA LYS A 103 5.14 -35.17 -0.26
C LYS A 103 6.45 -34.42 -0.43
N SER A 104 6.47 -33.31 -1.12
CA SER A 104 7.70 -32.55 -1.37
C SER A 104 8.18 -31.88 -0.08
N ALA A 105 9.39 -32.26 0.36
CA ALA A 105 10.05 -31.63 1.52
C ALA A 105 10.35 -30.13 1.32
N GLN A 106 10.26 -29.65 0.10
CA GLN A 106 10.51 -28.23 -0.24
C GLN A 106 9.23 -27.39 -0.16
N MET A 107 8.06 -28.03 -0.12
CA MET A 107 6.76 -27.37 -0.05
C MET A 107 6.28 -27.29 1.38
N VAL A 108 6.16 -26.08 1.91
CA VAL A 108 5.62 -25.84 3.25
C VAL A 108 4.16 -25.43 3.10
N LYS A 109 3.24 -26.23 3.63
CA LYS A 109 1.83 -25.84 3.70
C LYS A 109 1.67 -24.67 4.66
N LEU A 110 1.26 -23.52 4.15
CA LEU A 110 1.07 -22.28 4.91
C LEU A 110 -0.32 -22.18 5.51
N GLY A 111 -1.33 -22.74 4.83
CA GLY A 111 -2.70 -22.73 5.30
C GLY A 111 -3.65 -23.46 4.37
N GLU A 112 -4.86 -23.74 4.89
CA GLU A 112 -5.97 -24.29 4.11
C GLU A 112 -7.28 -23.75 4.67
N ALA A 113 -8.07 -23.10 3.82
CA ALA A 113 -9.40 -22.60 4.16
C ALA A 113 -10.26 -22.49 2.89
N ASN A 114 -11.56 -22.71 3.00
CA ASN A 114 -12.56 -22.47 1.96
C ASN A 114 -12.17 -23.07 0.60
N ASP A 115 -11.72 -24.34 0.62
CA ASP A 115 -11.26 -25.09 -0.56
C ASP A 115 -10.01 -24.50 -1.25
N VAL A 116 -9.29 -23.62 -0.61
CA VAL A 116 -8.00 -23.11 -1.06
C VAL A 116 -6.88 -23.61 -0.14
N ILE A 117 -5.82 -24.19 -0.73
CA ILE A 117 -4.60 -24.56 0.00
C ILE A 117 -3.48 -23.67 -0.49
N LEU A 118 -2.69 -23.11 0.46
CA LEU A 118 -1.54 -22.30 0.16
C LEU A 118 -0.25 -22.99 0.60
N TYR A 119 0.72 -23.07 -0.31
CA TYR A 119 2.08 -23.54 -0.07
C TYR A 119 3.10 -22.44 -0.32
N GLY A 120 4.15 -22.42 0.47
CA GLY A 120 5.33 -21.56 0.28
C GLY A 120 6.54 -22.41 -0.11
N VAL A 121 7.33 -21.91 -1.07
CA VAL A 121 8.58 -22.53 -1.55
C VAL A 121 9.62 -21.43 -1.70
N GLY A 122 10.21 -21.00 -0.60
CA GLY A 122 11.12 -19.86 -0.66
C GLY A 122 10.42 -18.58 -1.13
N LEU A 123 10.74 -18.11 -2.36
CA LEU A 123 10.11 -16.92 -2.96
C LEU A 123 8.75 -17.18 -3.63
N PRO A 124 8.49 -18.30 -4.32
CA PRO A 124 7.19 -18.54 -4.93
C PRO A 124 6.14 -19.00 -3.92
N PHE A 125 4.90 -18.63 -4.21
CA PHE A 125 3.72 -19.25 -3.61
C PHE A 125 3.02 -20.14 -4.62
N ILE A 126 2.44 -21.23 -4.11
CA ILE A 126 1.54 -22.09 -4.86
C ILE A 126 0.20 -22.12 -4.14
N ALA A 127 -0.85 -21.71 -4.83
CA ALA A 127 -2.21 -21.81 -4.32
C ALA A 127 -3.02 -22.81 -5.12
N ILE A 128 -3.74 -23.68 -4.43
CA ILE A 128 -4.61 -24.70 -5.02
C ILE A 128 -6.06 -24.31 -4.77
N ASN A 129 -6.86 -24.21 -5.83
CA ASN A 129 -8.31 -24.15 -5.75
C ASN A 129 -8.92 -25.53 -5.98
N LYS A 130 -9.37 -26.19 -4.90
CA LYS A 130 -9.92 -27.55 -4.96
C LYS A 130 -11.27 -27.63 -5.69
N GLN A 131 -12.07 -26.58 -5.66
CA GLN A 131 -13.36 -26.53 -6.34
C GLN A 131 -13.23 -26.54 -7.86
N LYS A 132 -12.20 -25.82 -8.36
CA LYS A 132 -11.99 -25.63 -9.79
C LYS A 132 -10.93 -26.56 -10.38
N ASN A 133 -10.19 -27.31 -9.55
CA ASN A 133 -9.00 -28.07 -9.93
C ASN A 133 -7.97 -27.18 -10.65
N GLU A 134 -7.73 -26.01 -10.11
CA GLU A 134 -6.76 -25.04 -10.60
C GLU A 134 -5.62 -24.88 -9.61
N LEU A 135 -4.41 -24.76 -10.15
CA LEU A 135 -3.21 -24.45 -9.38
C LEU A 135 -2.63 -23.14 -9.89
N PHE A 136 -2.28 -22.27 -8.98
CA PHE A 136 -1.63 -20.98 -9.26
C PHE A 136 -0.23 -20.99 -8.70
N VAL A 137 0.73 -20.57 -9.54
CA VAL A 137 2.13 -20.36 -9.14
C VAL A 137 2.40 -18.86 -9.33
N PHE A 138 2.80 -18.17 -8.29
CA PHE A 138 3.02 -16.73 -8.34
C PHE A 138 4.17 -16.27 -7.46
N ASN A 139 4.78 -15.14 -7.82
CA ASN A 139 5.87 -14.56 -7.05
C ASN A 139 5.33 -14.00 -5.73
N LYS A 140 6.04 -14.25 -4.64
CA LYS A 140 5.75 -13.70 -3.31
C LYS A 140 5.62 -12.17 -3.32
N SER A 141 6.34 -11.47 -4.21
CA SER A 141 6.23 -10.02 -4.36
C SER A 141 4.88 -9.55 -4.91
N LEU A 142 4.11 -10.44 -5.60
CA LEU A 142 2.74 -10.13 -5.95
C LEU A 142 1.89 -10.10 -4.69
N SER A 143 1.48 -8.90 -4.30
CA SER A 143 0.71 -8.68 -3.09
C SER A 143 1.34 -9.36 -1.85
N ALA A 144 2.67 -9.21 -1.72
CA ALA A 144 3.45 -9.77 -0.62
C ALA A 144 2.87 -9.39 0.75
N MET A 145 2.31 -8.18 0.83
CA MET A 145 1.59 -7.74 2.01
C MET A 145 0.37 -8.61 2.32
N SER A 146 -0.45 -8.92 1.32
CA SER A 146 -1.69 -9.66 1.54
C SER A 146 -1.41 -11.15 1.78
N TRP A 147 -0.65 -11.80 0.90
CA TRP A 147 -0.35 -13.23 1.04
C TRP A 147 0.70 -13.55 2.11
N GLY A 148 1.73 -12.72 2.26
CA GLY A 148 2.81 -12.93 3.22
C GLY A 148 2.40 -12.66 4.67
N ARG A 149 1.41 -11.79 4.89
CA ARG A 149 0.92 -11.43 6.23
C ARG A 149 -0.29 -12.22 6.70
N MET A 150 -0.88 -13.05 5.83
CA MET A 150 -1.98 -13.94 6.21
C MET A 150 -1.68 -14.78 7.45
N ASN A 151 -0.45 -15.28 7.57
CA ASN A 151 -0.02 -16.09 8.71
C ASN A 151 0.24 -15.27 9.97
N ASN A 152 0.34 -13.94 9.87
CA ASN A 152 0.63 -13.03 10.98
C ASN A 152 -0.60 -12.20 11.39
N LEU A 153 -1.77 -12.41 10.78
CA LEU A 153 -3.00 -11.73 11.18
C LEU A 153 -3.49 -12.13 12.59
N GLU A 154 -3.00 -13.24 13.11
CA GLU A 154 -3.16 -13.63 14.52
C GLU A 154 -2.18 -12.92 15.45
N ASP A 155 -1.18 -12.20 14.90
CA ASP A 155 -0.29 -11.37 15.71
C ASP A 155 -1.10 -10.31 16.46
N SER A 156 -0.83 -10.20 17.75
CA SER A 156 -1.50 -9.27 18.67
C SER A 156 -1.46 -7.80 18.21
N ASN A 157 -0.57 -7.46 17.30
CA ASN A 157 -0.40 -6.11 16.74
C ASN A 157 -1.36 -5.79 15.60
N ALA A 158 -1.82 -6.81 14.86
CA ALA A 158 -2.79 -6.64 13.78
C ALA A 158 -4.20 -7.17 14.16
N ALA A 159 -4.43 -7.37 15.45
CA ALA A 159 -5.52 -8.10 16.06
C ALA A 159 -6.88 -7.97 15.35
N GLY A 160 -7.13 -8.89 14.41
CA GLY A 160 -8.43 -9.07 13.75
C GLY A 160 -8.75 -8.04 12.67
N LEU A 161 -7.81 -7.20 12.25
CA LEU A 161 -7.99 -6.30 11.10
C LEU A 161 -7.75 -7.06 9.80
N ILE A 162 -8.68 -6.95 8.85
CA ILE A 162 -8.60 -7.64 7.57
C ILE A 162 -7.76 -6.83 6.60
N VAL A 163 -6.69 -7.44 6.08
CA VAL A 163 -5.89 -6.86 4.99
C VAL A 163 -6.55 -7.24 3.66
N PRO A 164 -7.00 -6.29 2.84
CA PRO A 164 -7.48 -6.60 1.50
C PRO A 164 -6.33 -7.05 0.59
N TYR A 165 -6.65 -7.54 -0.60
CA TYR A 165 -5.63 -7.77 -1.61
C TYR A 165 -5.03 -6.41 -2.01
N LEU A 166 -3.72 -6.21 -1.78
CA LEU A 166 -3.02 -4.95 -2.02
C LEU A 166 -1.92 -5.13 -3.07
N GLY A 167 -1.70 -4.10 -3.87
CA GLY A 167 -0.67 -4.04 -4.90
C GLY A 167 -1.22 -3.57 -6.24
N LYS A 168 -0.49 -2.70 -6.93
CA LYS A 168 -0.92 -2.13 -8.22
C LYS A 168 -1.15 -3.22 -9.26
N TYR A 169 -0.21 -4.16 -9.41
CA TYR A 169 -0.41 -5.36 -10.22
C TYR A 169 -1.09 -6.44 -9.39
N ALA A 170 -2.37 -6.59 -9.58
CA ALA A 170 -3.23 -7.51 -8.85
C ALA A 170 -4.12 -8.28 -9.83
N PRO A 171 -3.67 -9.42 -10.35
CA PRO A 171 -4.50 -10.21 -11.25
C PRO A 171 -5.83 -10.59 -10.60
N LEU A 172 -6.93 -10.30 -11.28
CA LEU A 172 -8.29 -10.51 -10.77
C LEU A 172 -8.49 -11.95 -10.26
N GLU A 173 -7.94 -12.94 -10.97
CA GLU A 173 -8.06 -14.35 -10.56
C GLU A 173 -7.38 -14.64 -9.22
N LEU A 174 -6.21 -14.04 -8.95
CA LEU A 174 -5.51 -14.17 -7.67
C LEU A 174 -6.23 -13.44 -6.54
N MET A 175 -6.78 -12.27 -6.82
CA MET A 175 -7.62 -11.54 -5.86
C MET A 175 -8.87 -12.35 -5.51
N GLN A 176 -9.57 -12.93 -6.49
CA GLN A 176 -10.72 -13.79 -6.26
C GLN A 176 -10.37 -15.02 -5.43
N LEU A 177 -9.22 -15.64 -5.70
CA LEU A 177 -8.72 -16.78 -4.92
C LEU A 177 -8.40 -16.38 -3.48
N PHE A 178 -7.83 -15.21 -3.29
CA PHE A 178 -7.55 -14.63 -1.98
C PHE A 178 -8.82 -14.40 -1.17
N GLU A 179 -9.85 -13.80 -1.76
CA GLU A 179 -11.14 -13.58 -1.11
C GLU A 179 -11.86 -14.89 -0.79
N GLN A 180 -11.77 -15.88 -1.69
CA GLN A 180 -12.28 -17.24 -1.43
C GLN A 180 -11.57 -17.86 -0.22
N TYR A 181 -10.24 -17.77 -0.11
CA TYR A 181 -9.49 -18.27 1.03
C TYR A 181 -10.01 -17.70 2.35
N HIS A 182 -10.34 -16.41 2.38
CA HIS A 182 -10.89 -15.74 3.57
C HIS A 182 -12.36 -16.01 3.81
N GLY A 183 -13.05 -16.76 2.93
CA GLY A 183 -14.48 -17.05 3.05
C GLY A 183 -15.39 -15.87 2.72
N ASN A 184 -14.83 -14.83 2.09
CA ASN A 184 -15.61 -13.68 1.66
C ASN A 184 -16.43 -14.03 0.42
N THR A 185 -17.64 -13.49 0.31
CA THR A 185 -18.60 -13.85 -0.74
C THR A 185 -18.78 -12.69 -1.71
N LEU A 186 -18.65 -12.96 -3.01
CA LEU A 186 -18.91 -11.96 -4.04
C LEU A 186 -20.37 -11.48 -3.96
N ASN A 187 -20.55 -10.18 -3.71
CA ASN A 187 -21.85 -9.54 -3.72
C ASN A 187 -22.23 -9.17 -5.17
N VAL A 188 -23.02 -10.03 -5.81
CA VAL A 188 -23.41 -9.85 -7.21
C VAL A 188 -24.30 -8.63 -7.46
N THR A 189 -24.99 -8.15 -6.43
CA THR A 189 -25.88 -6.97 -6.55
C THR A 189 -25.10 -5.66 -6.59
N LEU A 190 -24.03 -5.55 -5.81
CA LEU A 190 -23.21 -4.35 -5.71
C LEU A 190 -22.02 -4.35 -6.66
N SER A 191 -21.59 -5.53 -7.10
CA SER A 191 -20.51 -5.65 -8.09
C SER A 191 -20.98 -5.20 -9.47
N LYS A 192 -20.08 -4.55 -10.21
CA LYS A 192 -20.25 -4.13 -11.60
C LYS A 192 -19.00 -4.51 -12.39
N PRO A 193 -18.84 -5.82 -12.72
CA PRO A 193 -17.65 -6.33 -13.39
C PRO A 193 -17.37 -5.66 -14.75
N GLU A 194 -18.40 -5.15 -15.42
CA GLU A 194 -18.29 -4.37 -16.66
C GLU A 194 -17.57 -3.04 -16.45
N ASN A 195 -17.62 -2.49 -15.24
CA ASN A 195 -16.95 -1.27 -14.83
C ASN A 195 -15.69 -1.54 -13.96
N GLY A 196 -15.20 -2.79 -13.94
CA GLY A 196 -14.05 -3.17 -13.12
C GLY A 196 -14.30 -3.21 -11.61
N VAL A 197 -15.57 -3.16 -11.16
CA VAL A 197 -15.92 -3.08 -9.73
C VAL A 197 -16.32 -4.43 -9.18
N TYR A 198 -15.62 -4.88 -8.12
CA TYR A 198 -15.89 -6.13 -7.41
C TYR A 198 -16.11 -5.84 -5.93
N VAL A 199 -17.24 -6.32 -5.41
CA VAL A 199 -17.61 -6.12 -4.00
C VAL A 199 -17.76 -7.48 -3.33
N TYR A 200 -17.13 -7.65 -2.18
CA TYR A 200 -17.20 -8.85 -1.37
C TYR A 200 -17.84 -8.54 -0.02
N ASP A 201 -18.85 -9.31 0.36
CA ASP A 201 -19.35 -9.30 1.73
C ASP A 201 -18.38 -10.12 2.59
N VAL A 202 -17.91 -9.50 3.68
CA VAL A 202 -16.94 -10.10 4.57
C VAL A 202 -17.60 -11.15 5.45
N ALA A 203 -16.97 -12.30 5.60
CA ALA A 203 -17.41 -13.33 6.53
C ALA A 203 -17.61 -12.76 7.95
N ALA A 204 -18.60 -13.28 8.68
CA ALA A 204 -18.95 -12.78 10.00
C ALA A 204 -17.73 -12.67 10.93
N ASN A 205 -17.50 -11.49 11.46
CA ASN A 205 -16.37 -11.17 12.32
C ASN A 205 -16.78 -10.27 13.48
N THR A 206 -15.94 -10.21 14.52
CA THR A 206 -16.18 -9.42 15.72
C THR A 206 -15.72 -7.96 15.62
N LYS A 207 -14.98 -7.61 14.55
CA LYS A 207 -14.33 -6.29 14.37
C LYS A 207 -15.16 -5.31 13.54
N GLY A 208 -16.36 -5.71 13.13
CA GLY A 208 -17.28 -4.81 12.43
C GLY A 208 -17.01 -4.66 10.94
N TYR A 209 -16.16 -5.48 10.34
CA TYR A 209 -16.01 -5.48 8.88
C TYR A 209 -17.29 -5.93 8.21
N THR A 210 -17.71 -5.19 7.21
CA THR A 210 -18.94 -5.50 6.48
C THR A 210 -18.64 -5.90 5.05
N ARG A 211 -17.67 -5.23 4.43
CA ARG A 211 -17.48 -5.29 2.98
C ARG A 211 -16.06 -4.91 2.57
N ILE A 212 -15.58 -5.53 1.47
CA ILE A 212 -14.39 -5.09 0.75
C ILE A 212 -14.80 -4.76 -0.68
N LYS A 213 -14.30 -3.68 -1.23
CA LYS A 213 -14.55 -3.26 -2.60
C LYS A 213 -13.23 -3.04 -3.33
N TYR A 214 -13.16 -3.52 -4.56
CA TYR A 214 -12.01 -3.42 -5.45
C TYR A 214 -12.41 -2.72 -6.75
N TRP A 215 -11.53 -1.87 -7.25
CA TRP A 215 -11.65 -1.23 -8.56
C TRP A 215 -10.46 -1.60 -9.41
N PHE A 216 -10.74 -2.23 -10.54
CA PHE A 216 -9.76 -2.69 -11.49
C PHE A 216 -9.85 -1.89 -12.79
N ASP A 217 -8.70 -1.69 -13.43
CA ASP A 217 -8.68 -1.29 -14.83
C ASP A 217 -9.50 -2.29 -15.67
N THR A 218 -10.45 -1.76 -16.42
CA THR A 218 -11.41 -2.56 -17.20
C THR A 218 -10.78 -3.25 -18.41
N ALA A 219 -9.69 -2.70 -18.94
CA ALA A 219 -9.03 -3.21 -20.13
C ALA A 219 -8.21 -4.48 -19.85
N THR A 220 -7.45 -4.49 -18.76
CA THR A 220 -6.52 -5.59 -18.46
C THR A 220 -7.03 -6.53 -17.36
N LYS A 221 -7.86 -6.03 -16.44
CA LYS A 221 -8.30 -6.74 -15.22
C LYS A 221 -7.13 -7.29 -14.38
N SER A 222 -5.99 -6.65 -14.49
CA SER A 222 -4.76 -7.04 -13.80
C SER A 222 -4.11 -5.89 -13.04
N MET A 223 -4.63 -4.67 -13.22
CA MET A 223 -4.19 -3.49 -12.48
C MET A 223 -5.29 -3.10 -11.50
N LEU A 224 -4.95 -3.10 -10.22
CA LEU A 224 -5.81 -2.61 -9.15
C LEU A 224 -5.59 -1.10 -9.03
N GLU A 225 -6.66 -0.33 -9.15
CA GLU A 225 -6.67 1.12 -8.99
C GLU A 225 -6.89 1.47 -7.51
N GLU A 226 -7.90 0.83 -6.91
CA GLU A 226 -8.28 1.08 -5.53
C GLU A 226 -8.76 -0.20 -4.82
N ALA A 227 -8.60 -0.23 -3.51
CA ALA A 227 -9.26 -1.20 -2.61
C ALA A 227 -9.81 -0.46 -1.40
N ALA A 228 -11.03 -0.78 -0.97
CA ALA A 228 -11.62 -0.18 0.22
C ALA A 228 -12.22 -1.23 1.16
N VAL A 229 -11.95 -1.08 2.45
CA VAL A 229 -12.51 -1.90 3.52
C VAL A 229 -13.52 -1.08 4.30
N PHE A 230 -14.74 -1.56 4.42
CA PHE A 230 -15.86 -0.85 5.06
C PHE A 230 -16.21 -1.47 6.41
N PHE A 231 -16.60 -0.63 7.36
CA PHE A 231 -16.95 -1.00 8.72
C PHE A 231 -18.42 -0.71 9.04
N ASP A 232 -18.95 -1.47 9.96
CA ASP A 232 -20.18 -1.12 10.67
C ASP A 232 -19.91 0.12 11.55
N PRO A 233 -20.68 1.21 11.41
CA PRO A 233 -20.46 2.42 12.19
C PRO A 233 -20.47 2.21 13.72
N GLU A 234 -21.22 1.19 14.20
CA GLU A 234 -21.33 0.88 15.62
C GLU A 234 -20.19 0.01 16.16
N LYS A 235 -19.46 -0.68 15.26
CA LYS A 235 -18.40 -1.65 15.62
C LYS A 235 -17.03 -1.32 15.01
N ARG A 236 -16.89 -0.09 14.53
CA ARG A 236 -15.62 0.34 13.92
C ARG A 236 -14.43 0.18 14.88
N PRO A 237 -13.22 -0.10 14.37
CA PRO A 237 -12.04 -0.16 15.21
C PRO A 237 -11.74 1.21 15.81
N THR A 238 -11.07 1.20 16.95
CA THR A 238 -10.57 2.42 17.59
C THR A 238 -9.40 3.01 16.80
N THR A 239 -9.13 4.31 16.95
CA THR A 239 -7.98 4.97 16.33
C THR A 239 -6.67 4.23 16.65
N ALA A 240 -6.47 3.81 17.91
CA ALA A 240 -5.26 3.07 18.31
C ALA A 240 -5.12 1.69 17.62
N GLU A 241 -6.23 0.98 17.37
CA GLU A 241 -6.21 -0.28 16.63
C GLU A 241 -5.85 -0.04 15.16
N VAL A 242 -6.37 1.04 14.55
CA VAL A 242 -6.06 1.40 13.18
C VAL A 242 -4.61 1.84 13.03
N GLU A 243 -4.08 2.65 13.94
CA GLU A 243 -2.68 3.07 13.93
C GLU A 243 -1.72 1.86 13.98
N LYS A 244 -2.01 0.88 14.85
CA LYS A 244 -1.26 -0.38 14.89
C LYS A 244 -1.32 -1.14 13.56
N TYR A 245 -2.51 -1.19 12.98
CA TYR A 245 -2.71 -1.85 11.69
C TYR A 245 -1.95 -1.15 10.56
N MET A 246 -2.02 0.19 10.48
CA MET A 246 -1.28 0.97 9.49
C MET A 246 0.24 0.79 9.67
N THR A 247 0.73 0.81 10.90
CA THR A 247 2.14 0.51 11.21
C THR A 247 2.53 -0.89 10.75
N TYR A 248 1.68 -1.88 11.00
CA TYR A 248 1.88 -3.25 10.54
C TYR A 248 1.95 -3.35 9.01
N LEU A 249 1.16 -2.54 8.29
CA LEU A 249 1.22 -2.43 6.83
C LEU A 249 2.43 -1.62 6.31
N GLY A 250 3.29 -1.13 7.19
CA GLY A 250 4.42 -0.28 6.80
C GLY A 250 4.00 1.11 6.34
N MET A 251 2.80 1.55 6.76
CA MET A 251 2.27 2.86 6.42
C MET A 251 2.81 3.92 7.38
N THR A 252 3.13 5.09 6.85
CA THR A 252 3.56 6.26 7.61
C THR A 252 2.46 7.30 7.58
N TYR A 253 2.01 7.74 8.75
CA TYR A 253 1.05 8.83 8.89
C TYR A 253 1.68 10.16 8.49
N THR A 254 0.97 10.97 7.71
CA THR A 254 1.47 12.27 7.24
C THR A 254 0.94 13.45 8.02
N SER A 255 0.23 13.20 9.12
CA SER A 255 -0.39 14.23 9.99
C SER A 255 -1.36 15.17 9.28
N GLN A 256 -1.89 14.79 8.16
CA GLN A 256 -2.79 15.67 7.41
C GLN A 256 -4.10 14.97 7.13
N ASN A 257 -5.15 15.65 7.47
CA ASN A 257 -6.47 15.30 7.02
C ASN A 257 -6.63 15.75 5.56
N ASP A 258 -7.28 14.93 4.74
CA ASP A 258 -7.73 15.40 3.45
C ASP A 258 -8.72 16.54 3.69
N PRO A 259 -8.48 17.76 3.15
CA PRO A 259 -9.36 18.89 3.38
C PRO A 259 -10.76 18.71 2.80
N SER A 260 -10.95 17.77 1.88
CA SER A 260 -12.25 17.52 1.23
C SER A 260 -13.19 16.69 2.09
N ASP A 261 -12.68 15.73 2.88
CA ASP A 261 -13.49 14.78 3.64
C ASP A 261 -13.01 14.52 5.07
N GLY A 262 -11.89 15.13 5.49
CA GLY A 262 -11.32 14.97 6.83
C GLY A 262 -10.66 13.61 7.08
N SER A 263 -10.38 12.82 6.02
CA SER A 263 -9.70 11.54 6.16
C SER A 263 -8.23 11.71 6.55
N ASN A 264 -7.73 10.82 7.40
CA ASN A 264 -6.31 10.76 7.72
C ASN A 264 -5.56 10.07 6.57
N ILE A 265 -4.43 10.62 6.16
CA ILE A 265 -3.65 10.13 5.04
C ILE A 265 -2.41 9.40 5.54
N TYR A 266 -2.19 8.19 5.01
CA TYR A 266 -1.03 7.35 5.27
C TYR A 266 -0.36 6.98 3.96
N PHE A 267 0.99 6.95 3.93
CA PHE A 267 1.77 6.53 2.77
C PHE A 267 2.58 5.28 3.05
N ASN A 268 2.58 4.34 2.12
CA ASN A 268 3.58 3.29 2.06
C ASN A 268 4.66 3.70 1.05
N TYR A 269 5.83 4.07 1.56
CA TYR A 269 6.95 4.54 0.72
C TYR A 269 7.66 3.41 -0.02
N GLU A 270 7.62 2.20 0.52
CA GLU A 270 8.24 1.02 -0.10
C GLU A 270 7.40 0.50 -1.26
N GLU A 271 6.12 0.28 -1.02
CA GLU A 271 5.17 -0.30 -1.97
C GLU A 271 4.45 0.76 -2.82
N LYS A 272 4.66 2.05 -2.52
CA LYS A 272 4.17 3.23 -3.27
C LYS A 272 2.66 3.28 -3.44
N TYR A 273 1.93 3.20 -2.34
CA TYR A 273 0.49 3.42 -2.33
C TYR A 273 0.07 4.28 -1.13
N VAL A 274 -1.14 4.82 -1.19
CA VAL A 274 -1.72 5.71 -0.18
C VAL A 274 -2.93 5.03 0.45
N ALA A 275 -3.11 5.22 1.75
CA ALA A 275 -4.34 4.87 2.44
C ALA A 275 -5.01 6.12 3.02
N TYR A 276 -6.31 6.23 2.77
CA TYR A 276 -7.19 7.23 3.34
C TYR A 276 -8.04 6.57 4.42
N LEU A 277 -7.93 7.08 5.64
CA LEU A 277 -8.67 6.59 6.78
C LEU A 277 -9.82 7.54 7.08
N LEU A 278 -11.04 7.17 6.72
CA LEU A 278 -12.26 7.92 6.97
C LEU A 278 -13.09 7.23 8.05
N MET A 279 -12.88 7.60 9.31
CA MET A 279 -13.55 7.00 10.46
C MET A 279 -14.65 7.87 11.05
N ASN A 280 -14.55 9.17 10.91
CA ASN A 280 -15.50 10.13 11.43
C ASN A 280 -16.35 10.68 10.29
N LYS A 281 -17.59 10.98 10.60
CA LYS A 281 -18.53 11.54 9.66
C LYS A 281 -18.13 12.99 9.35
N PRO A 282 -17.92 13.33 8.05
CA PRO A 282 -17.73 14.72 7.68
C PRO A 282 -18.95 15.58 8.03
N GLU A 283 -18.73 16.83 8.46
CA GLU A 283 -19.81 17.75 8.73
C GLU A 283 -20.68 17.96 7.47
N GLY A 284 -22.00 17.83 7.62
CA GLY A 284 -22.96 18.08 6.54
C GLY A 284 -23.46 16.86 5.75
N ASN A 285 -22.81 15.70 5.78
CA ASN A 285 -23.17 14.53 4.99
C ASN A 285 -23.79 13.41 5.83
N ALA A 286 -25.07 13.55 6.18
CA ALA A 286 -25.68 12.83 7.29
C ALA A 286 -26.21 11.41 7.02
N GLN A 287 -26.61 11.04 5.81
CA GLN A 287 -27.53 9.90 5.69
C GLN A 287 -26.93 8.56 5.28
N ASN A 288 -25.73 8.51 4.70
CA ASN A 288 -25.13 7.26 4.19
C ASN A 288 -23.63 7.11 4.50
N PHE A 289 -23.12 7.76 5.54
CA PHE A 289 -21.72 7.63 5.91
C PHE A 289 -21.42 6.22 6.41
N GLN A 290 -20.40 5.60 5.83
CA GLN A 290 -19.85 4.32 6.27
C GLN A 290 -18.34 4.48 6.49
N PRO A 291 -17.84 4.20 7.71
CA PRO A 291 -16.41 4.26 8.00
C PRO A 291 -15.65 3.30 7.06
N MET A 292 -14.49 3.74 6.57
CA MET A 292 -13.69 2.93 5.65
C MET A 292 -12.19 3.24 5.74
N ILE A 293 -11.40 2.30 5.25
CA ILE A 293 -10.01 2.49 4.86
C ILE A 293 -9.95 2.26 3.35
N GLN A 294 -9.53 3.27 2.60
CA GLN A 294 -9.35 3.19 1.15
C GLN A 294 -7.87 3.20 0.81
N PHE A 295 -7.44 2.30 -0.04
CA PHE A 295 -6.09 2.19 -0.57
C PHE A 295 -6.10 2.56 -2.05
N THR A 296 -5.20 3.44 -2.47
CA THR A 296 -5.07 3.90 -3.86
C THR A 296 -3.69 3.58 -4.37
N PHE A 297 -3.62 2.96 -5.56
CA PHE A 297 -2.39 2.45 -6.17
C PHE A 297 -1.94 3.25 -7.40
N ASP A 298 -2.51 4.42 -7.62
CA ASP A 298 -2.05 5.33 -8.65
C ASP A 298 -0.59 5.70 -8.48
N ASP A 299 0.08 6.05 -9.57
CA ASP A 299 1.49 6.47 -9.53
C ASP A 299 1.63 7.83 -8.82
N LEU A 300 1.60 7.74 -7.50
CA LEU A 300 1.74 8.89 -6.60
C LEU A 300 3.22 9.21 -6.30
N THR A 301 4.17 8.56 -6.97
CA THR A 301 5.61 8.83 -6.74
C THR A 301 5.95 10.31 -6.88
N SER A 302 5.28 11.01 -7.80
CA SER A 302 5.41 12.46 -7.94
C SER A 302 4.71 13.25 -6.84
N GLN A 303 3.81 12.63 -6.09
CA GLN A 303 2.99 13.26 -5.03
C GLN A 303 3.42 12.85 -3.62
N LEU A 304 4.29 11.83 -3.49
CA LEU A 304 4.78 11.40 -2.18
C LEU A 304 5.59 12.52 -1.52
N PRO A 305 5.30 12.86 -0.26
CA PRO A 305 6.13 13.79 0.49
C PRO A 305 7.52 13.18 0.72
N PRO A 306 8.58 13.99 0.78
CA PRO A 306 9.90 13.48 1.16
C PRO A 306 9.88 12.91 2.57
N LEU A 307 10.56 11.78 2.83
CA LEU A 307 10.64 11.16 4.16
C LEU A 307 11.31 12.05 5.19
N THR A 308 12.33 12.79 4.74
CA THR A 308 13.09 13.71 5.57
C THR A 308 13.11 15.07 4.92
N VAL A 309 13.12 16.10 5.73
CA VAL A 309 13.26 17.49 5.30
C VAL A 309 14.36 18.18 6.10
N ASN A 310 15.05 19.10 5.47
CA ASN A 310 15.94 20.02 6.15
C ASN A 310 15.09 21.17 6.73
N PHE A 311 14.69 21.02 7.99
CA PHE A 311 13.77 21.92 8.64
C PHE A 311 14.52 23.03 9.37
N PRO A 312 14.43 24.29 8.94
CA PRO A 312 15.04 25.40 9.64
C PRO A 312 14.24 25.71 10.91
N GLU A 313 14.91 25.61 12.05
CA GLU A 313 14.27 25.81 13.35
C GLU A 313 13.79 27.26 13.53
N PRO A 314 12.47 27.51 13.71
CA PRO A 314 11.96 28.85 13.91
C PRO A 314 12.34 29.39 15.29
N ILE A 315 12.50 30.69 15.37
CA ILE A 315 12.56 31.42 16.66
C ILE A 315 11.13 31.61 17.14
N THR A 316 10.84 31.26 18.38
CA THR A 316 9.45 31.17 18.90
C THR A 316 9.22 32.07 20.13
N GLU A 317 10.12 33.01 20.42
CA GLU A 317 9.96 34.01 21.51
C GLU A 317 9.11 35.23 21.05
N PHE A 318 7.89 34.92 20.59
CA PHE A 318 6.95 35.91 20.07
C PHE A 318 6.52 36.90 21.11
N GLY A 319 6.45 38.19 20.72
CA GLY A 319 6.08 39.32 21.59
C GLY A 319 7.16 39.74 22.58
N GLU A 320 8.21 38.95 22.77
CA GLU A 320 9.29 39.24 23.73
C GLU A 320 10.40 40.08 23.10
N MET A 321 10.58 40.05 21.79
CA MET A 321 11.62 40.78 21.04
C MET A 321 11.04 41.62 19.90
N THR A 322 11.86 42.53 19.40
CA THR A 322 11.57 43.27 18.17
C THR A 322 11.89 42.42 16.93
N LEU A 323 11.40 42.86 15.76
CA LEU A 323 11.72 42.20 14.51
C LEU A 323 13.22 42.24 14.22
N ASP A 324 13.90 43.35 14.48
CA ASP A 324 15.35 43.49 14.28
C ASP A 324 16.14 42.50 15.16
N GLU A 325 15.75 42.34 16.43
CA GLU A 325 16.38 41.38 17.34
C GLU A 325 16.17 39.94 16.84
N ALA A 326 14.98 39.61 16.31
CA ALA A 326 14.73 38.31 15.70
C ALA A 326 15.62 38.06 14.46
N VAL A 327 15.76 39.05 13.58
CA VAL A 327 16.66 38.98 12.42
C VAL A 327 18.11 38.72 12.83
N GLU A 328 18.61 39.41 13.87
CA GLU A 328 19.97 39.23 14.38
C GLU A 328 20.16 37.79 14.96
N GLN A 329 19.13 37.26 15.64
CA GLN A 329 19.17 35.86 16.08
C GLN A 329 19.20 34.88 14.90
N TYR A 330 18.41 35.14 13.85
CA TYR A 330 18.46 34.28 12.63
C TYR A 330 19.82 34.35 11.96
N ARG A 331 20.50 35.51 11.93
CA ARG A 331 21.87 35.66 11.37
C ARG A 331 22.90 34.76 12.06
N SER A 332 22.69 34.46 13.33
CA SER A 332 23.58 33.55 14.07
C SER A 332 23.35 32.06 13.78
N LYS A 333 22.31 31.72 13.04
CA LYS A 333 21.98 30.31 12.73
C LYS A 333 22.72 29.84 11.47
N ASP A 334 23.21 28.60 11.47
CA ASP A 334 24.00 28.02 10.38
C ASP A 334 23.28 27.96 9.03
N TYR A 335 21.95 28.02 9.05
CA TYR A 335 21.14 27.97 7.82
C TYR A 335 20.76 29.35 7.27
N PHE A 336 21.08 30.44 7.96
CA PHE A 336 20.79 31.79 7.47
C PHE A 336 21.74 32.18 6.32
N LEU A 337 21.19 32.65 5.19
CA LEU A 337 21.97 33.18 4.07
C LEU A 337 21.86 34.70 3.96
N ASN A 338 20.65 35.26 3.99
CA ASN A 338 20.42 36.71 3.81
C ASN A 338 19.00 37.10 4.24
N THR A 339 18.76 38.42 4.28
CA THR A 339 17.42 39.01 4.34
C THR A 339 17.07 39.59 2.98
N ALA A 340 15.80 39.50 2.57
CA ALA A 340 15.29 40.17 1.39
C ALA A 340 14.01 40.92 1.71
N ASP A 341 13.89 42.11 1.11
CA ASP A 341 12.62 42.85 1.10
C ASP A 341 11.73 42.17 0.04
N ASP A 342 10.67 41.52 0.46
CA ASP A 342 9.84 40.72 -0.45
C ASP A 342 8.68 41.49 -1.06
N GLY A 343 8.53 42.76 -0.71
CA GLY A 343 7.44 43.55 -1.25
C GLY A 343 6.04 43.03 -0.90
N PHE A 344 5.93 42.24 0.15
CA PHE A 344 4.67 41.66 0.60
C PHE A 344 3.74 42.81 1.08
N GLY A 345 2.99 43.38 0.12
CA GLY A 345 1.88 44.29 0.39
C GLY A 345 2.13 45.53 1.26
N GLY A 346 3.37 45.95 1.39
CA GLY A 346 3.70 47.18 2.14
C GLY A 346 3.55 47.07 3.63
N ALA A 347 3.45 45.90 4.20
CA ALA A 347 3.25 45.76 5.63
C ALA A 347 4.00 44.51 6.17
N LEU A 348 4.87 44.74 7.15
CA LEU A 348 4.78 43.89 8.31
C LEU A 348 5.70 42.69 8.37
N GLY A 349 6.70 42.52 7.47
CA GLY A 349 7.55 41.36 7.58
C GLY A 349 8.92 41.47 6.87
N ILE A 350 9.88 40.71 7.32
CA ILE A 350 11.19 40.54 6.67
C ILE A 350 11.32 39.09 6.25
N LYS A 351 11.72 38.88 5.00
CA LYS A 351 12.03 37.57 4.49
C LYS A 351 13.48 37.20 4.86
N VAL A 352 13.64 36.05 5.50
CA VAL A 352 14.91 35.40 5.75
C VAL A 352 15.10 34.32 4.70
N VAL A 353 16.21 34.39 3.96
CA VAL A 353 16.62 33.36 3.00
C VAL A 353 17.49 32.34 3.74
N THR A 354 17.15 31.08 3.64
CA THR A 354 17.83 29.97 4.30
C THR A 354 18.63 29.12 3.29
N ASN A 355 19.53 28.29 3.77
CA ASN A 355 20.19 27.26 2.94
C ASN A 355 19.42 25.92 2.91
N SER A 356 18.22 25.87 3.51
CA SER A 356 17.39 24.67 3.42
C SER A 356 16.84 24.52 2.00
N PRO A 357 17.07 23.39 1.32
CA PRO A 357 16.49 23.14 0.02
C PRO A 357 14.97 22.93 0.09
N ASP A 358 14.46 22.53 1.26
CA ASP A 358 13.04 22.22 1.46
C ASP A 358 12.23 23.44 1.90
N PHE A 359 12.85 24.31 2.72
CA PHE A 359 12.25 25.56 3.24
C PHE A 359 13.22 26.73 2.99
N PRO A 360 13.34 27.19 1.75
CA PRO A 360 14.32 28.22 1.38
C PRO A 360 14.03 29.58 2.00
N GLU A 361 12.82 29.81 2.47
CA GLU A 361 12.38 31.13 2.95
C GLU A 361 11.61 31.02 4.27
N ILE A 362 11.87 31.99 5.16
CA ILE A 362 11.07 32.22 6.38
C ILE A 362 10.63 33.69 6.35
N LEU A 363 9.32 33.91 6.40
CA LEU A 363 8.77 35.26 6.58
C LEU A 363 8.60 35.55 8.07
N LEU A 364 9.31 36.54 8.56
CA LEU A 364 9.16 37.05 9.93
C LEU A 364 8.16 38.16 9.93
N MET A 365 7.12 38.05 10.76
CA MET A 365 6.04 39.04 10.85
C MET A 365 6.14 39.85 12.11
N GLU A 366 5.70 41.15 12.04
CA GLU A 366 5.62 42.02 13.21
C GLU A 366 4.23 42.61 13.37
N ASP A 367 3.90 42.95 14.63
CA ASP A 367 2.83 43.85 14.98
C ASP A 367 3.33 44.81 16.05
N SER A 368 3.08 46.11 15.82
CA SER A 368 3.44 47.18 16.75
C SER A 368 4.92 47.15 17.20
N GLY A 369 5.82 46.80 16.27
CA GLY A 369 7.27 46.71 16.51
C GLY A 369 7.71 45.45 17.23
N LYS A 370 6.82 44.49 17.46
CA LYS A 370 7.11 43.20 18.07
C LYS A 370 7.05 42.07 17.06
N TYR A 371 8.02 41.17 17.13
CA TYR A 371 8.02 39.91 16.36
C TYR A 371 6.89 39.00 16.84
N ILE A 372 5.98 38.63 15.93
CA ILE A 372 4.75 37.88 16.25
C ILE A 372 4.58 36.56 15.55
N ALA A 373 5.29 36.31 14.43
CA ALA A 373 5.16 35.02 13.74
C ALA A 373 6.39 34.72 12.86
N ALA A 374 6.66 33.43 12.70
CA ALA A 374 7.56 32.87 11.70
C ALA A 374 6.80 32.00 10.73
N VAL A 375 6.81 32.34 9.46
CA VAL A 375 6.12 31.55 8.40
C VAL A 375 7.16 30.90 7.50
N LEU A 376 7.27 29.58 7.58
CA LEU A 376 8.17 28.79 6.77
C LEU A 376 7.52 28.48 5.43
N ILE A 377 8.15 28.94 4.35
CA ILE A 377 7.67 28.77 2.99
C ILE A 377 8.44 27.61 2.35
N PRO A 378 7.76 26.52 1.98
CA PRO A 378 8.42 25.38 1.36
C PRO A 378 8.73 25.65 -0.12
N ASN A 379 9.78 25.01 -0.62
CA ASN A 379 10.06 24.98 -2.07
C ASN A 379 9.00 24.14 -2.83
N ASP A 380 8.48 23.11 -2.20
CA ASP A 380 7.37 22.27 -2.70
C ASP A 380 6.41 22.02 -1.54
N VAL A 381 5.11 22.22 -1.75
CA VAL A 381 4.06 21.96 -0.74
C VAL A 381 4.14 20.57 -0.12
N LYS A 382 4.69 19.60 -0.84
CA LYS A 382 4.94 18.25 -0.32
C LYS A 382 5.89 18.21 0.87
N ALA A 383 6.79 19.18 0.99
CA ALA A 383 7.65 19.28 2.16
C ALA A 383 6.86 19.46 3.45
N LEU A 384 5.74 20.20 3.41
CA LEU A 384 4.82 20.35 4.54
C LEU A 384 4.19 19.03 4.98
N ARG A 385 4.04 18.10 4.05
CA ARG A 385 3.45 16.76 4.27
C ARG A 385 4.48 15.71 4.67
N SER A 386 5.74 16.10 4.80
CA SER A 386 6.81 15.18 5.16
C SER A 386 6.63 14.63 6.57
N PRO A 387 6.81 13.31 6.77
CA PRO A 387 6.96 12.73 8.10
C PRO A 387 8.09 13.38 8.92
N GLY A 388 9.09 13.95 8.23
CA GLY A 388 10.17 14.71 8.87
C GLY A 388 9.68 15.97 9.59
N VAL A 389 8.70 16.71 9.02
CA VAL A 389 8.06 17.83 9.70
C VAL A 389 7.31 17.37 10.95
N GLN A 390 6.55 16.29 10.83
CA GLN A 390 5.82 15.69 11.95
C GLN A 390 6.75 15.24 13.07
N SER A 391 7.85 14.58 12.72
CA SER A 391 8.86 14.13 13.68
C SER A 391 9.49 15.32 14.39
N TRP A 392 9.76 16.42 13.67
CA TRP A 392 10.30 17.64 14.25
C TRP A 392 9.30 18.25 15.23
N LEU A 393 8.02 18.42 14.86
CA LEU A 393 6.98 18.94 15.75
C LEU A 393 6.85 18.11 17.02
N THR A 394 6.81 16.79 16.90
CA THR A 394 6.73 15.86 18.03
C THR A 394 7.95 15.97 18.95
N ALA A 395 9.16 16.03 18.37
CA ALA A 395 10.40 16.20 19.15
C ALA A 395 10.48 17.51 19.90
N HIS A 396 9.74 18.55 19.43
CA HIS A 396 9.65 19.86 20.07
C HIS A 396 8.35 20.05 20.87
N GLU A 397 7.74 18.92 21.28
CA GLU A 397 6.59 18.86 22.19
C GLU A 397 5.30 19.50 21.63
N TYR A 398 5.14 19.55 20.31
CA TYR A 398 3.88 19.95 19.71
C TYR A 398 2.94 18.75 19.61
N THR A 399 1.65 18.96 19.95
CA THR A 399 0.56 17.98 19.84
C THR A 399 -0.54 18.50 18.93
N TYR A 400 -1.11 17.62 18.13
CA TYR A 400 -2.19 17.96 17.21
C TYR A 400 -3.45 18.38 17.96
N ASP A 401 -4.09 19.47 17.51
CA ASP A 401 -5.37 19.96 18.03
C ASP A 401 -6.52 19.52 17.12
N GLU A 402 -7.22 18.48 17.53
CA GLU A 402 -8.36 17.91 16.79
C GLU A 402 -9.56 18.86 16.65
N ASN A 403 -9.61 19.95 17.43
CA ASN A 403 -10.72 20.89 17.42
C ASN A 403 -10.47 22.11 16.51
N SER A 404 -9.29 22.19 15.90
CA SER A 404 -8.96 23.29 15.01
C SER A 404 -9.48 23.07 13.59
N ILE A 405 -9.96 24.13 12.93
CA ILE A 405 -10.43 24.11 11.53
C ILE A 405 -9.28 23.83 10.56
N LEU A 406 -8.11 24.41 10.84
CA LEU A 406 -6.89 24.13 10.08
C LEU A 406 -6.01 23.13 10.84
N PRO A 407 -5.18 22.33 10.15
CA PRO A 407 -4.21 21.47 10.81
C PRO A 407 -3.30 22.29 11.74
N THR A 408 -3.54 22.21 13.03
CA THR A 408 -2.88 23.02 14.06
C THR A 408 -2.25 22.11 15.10
N TYR A 409 -1.05 22.47 15.53
CA TYR A 409 -0.32 21.81 16.60
C TYR A 409 -0.02 22.83 17.70
N ARG A 410 -0.23 22.44 18.95
CA ARG A 410 0.05 23.30 20.11
C ARG A 410 1.23 22.75 20.89
N ARG A 411 2.18 23.63 21.22
CA ARG A 411 3.31 23.25 22.05
C ARG A 411 2.84 23.00 23.50
N SER A 412 3.49 22.06 24.18
CA SER A 412 3.11 21.64 25.55
C SER A 412 3.06 22.75 26.58
N ASP A 413 3.87 23.81 26.39
CA ASP A 413 3.86 25.01 27.26
C ASP A 413 2.64 25.94 27.04
N GLY A 414 1.82 25.63 26.04
CA GLY A 414 0.63 26.38 25.68
C GLY A 414 0.89 27.77 25.08
N LYS A 415 2.15 28.14 24.79
CA LYS A 415 2.51 29.49 24.33
C LYS A 415 2.55 29.63 22.82
N VAL A 416 2.82 28.56 22.09
CA VAL A 416 3.04 28.60 20.66
C VAL A 416 2.16 27.57 19.97
N MET A 417 1.60 27.94 18.83
CA MET A 417 0.98 27.03 17.90
C MET A 417 1.71 27.03 16.57
N ALA A 418 1.68 25.86 15.90
CA ALA A 418 2.13 25.67 14.54
C ALA A 418 0.91 25.32 13.67
N GLN A 419 0.68 26.09 12.61
CA GLN A 419 -0.51 25.98 11.78
C GLN A 419 -0.13 25.79 10.32
N PHE A 420 -0.71 24.78 9.67
CA PHE A 420 -0.48 24.49 8.25
C PHE A 420 -1.49 25.23 7.38
N ASP A 421 -0.99 26.03 6.47
CA ASP A 421 -1.75 26.64 5.36
C ASP A 421 -1.37 25.94 4.05
N LEU A 422 -2.03 24.84 3.75
CA LEU A 422 -1.68 23.98 2.62
C LEU A 422 -2.08 24.54 1.27
N ASN A 423 -3.08 25.43 1.26
CA ASN A 423 -3.64 26.04 0.05
C ASN A 423 -3.12 27.47 -0.17
N GLY A 424 -2.47 28.05 0.84
CA GLY A 424 -2.07 29.45 0.79
C GLY A 424 -3.25 30.43 1.03
N ASP A 425 -4.30 29.97 1.71
CA ASP A 425 -5.51 30.79 1.93
C ASP A 425 -5.26 32.02 2.82
N PHE A 426 -4.26 31.93 3.70
CA PHE A 426 -3.92 33.00 4.65
C PHE A 426 -2.61 33.71 4.28
N THR A 427 -1.63 32.99 3.78
CA THR A 427 -0.29 33.52 3.48
C THR A 427 -0.10 33.84 2.01
N GLY A 428 -1.07 33.50 1.15
CA GLY A 428 -0.97 33.62 -0.31
C GLY A 428 -0.14 32.53 -0.97
N VAL A 429 0.57 31.72 -0.18
CA VAL A 429 1.35 30.56 -0.63
C VAL A 429 1.25 29.46 0.43
N PRO A 430 1.37 28.17 0.07
CA PRO A 430 1.43 27.10 1.06
C PRO A 430 2.56 27.33 2.07
N ALA A 431 2.26 27.20 3.36
CA ALA A 431 3.21 27.53 4.43
C ALA A 431 2.94 26.78 5.74
N LEU A 432 3.94 26.79 6.64
CA LEU A 432 3.81 26.41 8.04
C LEU A 432 4.10 27.64 8.92
N ALA A 433 3.08 28.14 9.58
CA ALA A 433 3.17 29.32 10.43
C ALA A 433 3.33 28.93 11.91
N PHE A 434 4.32 29.52 12.59
CA PHE A 434 4.48 29.48 14.03
C PHE A 434 4.09 30.84 14.60
N GLN A 435 3.20 30.84 15.58
CA GLN A 435 2.64 32.06 16.16
C GLN A 435 2.22 31.85 17.61
N PRO A 436 1.95 32.93 18.38
CA PRO A 436 1.42 32.82 19.74
C PRO A 436 0.13 31.99 19.73
N ASN A 437 -0.05 31.21 20.77
CA ASN A 437 -1.31 30.52 21.03
C ASN A 437 -2.19 31.46 21.89
N GLU A 438 -3.12 32.18 21.26
CA GLU A 438 -4.05 33.07 21.93
C GLU A 438 -5.08 32.32 22.80
#